data_0ec832ef7ebc2985dd5df4c3c439c54f
#
_entry.id   0ec832ef7ebc2985dd5df4c3c439c54f
#
_cell.length_a   1.000
_cell.length_b   1.000
_cell.length_c   1.000
_cell.angle_alpha   90.00
_cell.angle_beta   90.00
_cell.angle_gamma   90.00
#
_symmetry.space_group_name_H-M   'P 1'
#
loop_
_entity.id
_entity.type
_entity.pdbx_description
1 polymer ?
#
loop_
_entity_poly.entity_id
_entity_poly.type
_entity_poly.pdbx_seq_one_letter_code
_entity_poly.pdbx_strand_id
1 'polypeptide(L)'
;MLHAFVFEKVAVLVFPWREPMDPPERGARVEVRLLADEPHRGSPSAAQRVVIDEPVFRADLFDQAGHPPGNLRSAHFHPMFHGVEPCDRIWPEEIKQDPTGWLAAELGDLHRMLERAAVGARESWSDADAAAVREAVPDVVAAVEATWAKVRQEETAAR
;
A
#
# COMPACT_ATOMS: atom_id res chain seq x y z
N MET A 1 13.35 2.81 2.18
CA MET A 1 13.46 1.41 1.70
C MET A 1 12.09 1.01 1.20
N LEU A 2 11.99 0.27 0.09
CA LEU A 2 10.76 -0.36 -0.39
C LEU A 2 10.66 -1.77 0.23
N HIS A 3 9.51 -2.10 0.80
CA HIS A 3 9.15 -3.47 1.17
C HIS A 3 8.11 -3.96 0.15
N ALA A 4 8.27 -5.18 -0.36
CA ALA A 4 7.36 -5.77 -1.32
C ALA A 4 6.96 -7.18 -0.86
N PHE A 5 5.69 -7.40 -0.68
CA PHE A 5 5.05 -8.69 -0.38
C PHE A 5 4.37 -9.13 -1.67
N VAL A 6 4.93 -10.13 -2.32
CA VAL A 6 4.47 -10.58 -3.65
C VAL A 6 3.82 -11.94 -3.51
N PHE A 7 2.61 -12.05 -4.00
CA PHE A 7 1.78 -13.26 -3.97
C PHE A 7 1.60 -13.79 -5.40
N GLU A 8 0.57 -14.57 -5.66
CA GLU A 8 0.38 -15.17 -6.98
C GLU A 8 -0.03 -14.14 -8.05
N LYS A 9 -1.02 -13.29 -7.75
CA LYS A 9 -1.59 -12.30 -8.67
C LYS A 9 -1.59 -10.87 -8.12
N VAL A 10 -1.25 -10.69 -6.85
CA VAL A 10 -1.23 -9.38 -6.19
C VAL A 10 0.09 -9.14 -5.48
N ALA A 11 0.41 -7.88 -5.27
CA ALA A 11 1.51 -7.44 -4.42
C ALA A 11 1.05 -6.34 -3.47
N VAL A 12 1.60 -6.33 -2.25
CA VAL A 12 1.48 -5.22 -1.31
C VAL A 12 2.83 -4.55 -1.19
N LEU A 13 2.88 -3.26 -1.46
CA LEU A 13 4.09 -2.44 -1.39
C LEU A 13 4.00 -1.48 -0.22
N VAL A 14 5.08 -1.35 0.56
CA VAL A 14 5.21 -0.34 1.62
C VAL A 14 6.49 0.44 1.40
N PHE A 15 6.39 1.76 1.30
CA PHE A 15 7.55 2.61 1.08
C PHE A 15 7.36 4.03 1.63
N PRO A 16 8.47 4.75 1.93
CA PRO A 16 8.41 6.13 2.34
C PRO A 16 7.98 7.02 1.18
N TRP A 17 7.11 7.96 1.46
CA TRP A 17 6.67 8.95 0.49
C TRP A 17 6.71 10.35 1.07
N ARG A 18 6.96 11.33 0.22
CA ARG A 18 6.93 12.75 0.53
C ARG A 18 6.15 13.46 -0.57
N GLU A 19 5.06 14.08 -0.19
CA GLU A 19 4.24 14.89 -1.08
C GLU A 19 4.68 16.37 -0.94
N PRO A 20 5.13 17.02 -2.02
CA PRO A 20 5.61 18.39 -1.97
C PRO A 20 4.44 19.40 -2.00
N MET A 21 3.43 19.18 -1.16
CA MET A 21 2.30 20.06 -0.98
C MET A 21 2.66 21.22 -0.03
N ASP A 22 1.77 22.19 0.15
CA ASP A 22 1.88 23.22 1.16
C ASP A 22 0.67 23.13 2.11
N PRO A 23 0.84 22.71 3.37
CA PRO A 23 2.08 22.20 3.98
C PRO A 23 2.48 20.81 3.44
N PRO A 24 3.79 20.48 3.43
CA PRO A 24 4.27 19.19 2.97
C PRO A 24 3.71 18.01 3.79
N GLU A 25 3.46 16.90 3.10
CA GLU A 25 2.98 15.65 3.69
C GLU A 25 4.04 14.55 3.54
N ARG A 26 4.13 13.64 4.51
CA ARG A 26 5.13 12.55 4.49
C ARG A 26 4.78 11.42 5.42
N GLY A 27 5.19 10.22 5.05
CA GLY A 27 4.95 9.03 5.86
C GLY A 27 5.16 7.74 5.10
N ALA A 28 4.40 6.73 5.48
CA ALA A 28 4.36 5.45 4.78
C ALA A 28 3.22 5.44 3.76
N ARG A 29 3.54 5.07 2.52
CA ARG A 29 2.57 4.75 1.48
C ARG A 29 2.45 3.25 1.37
N VAL A 30 1.23 2.75 1.37
CA VAL A 30 0.90 1.35 1.13
C VAL A 30 0.10 1.27 -0.16
N GLU A 31 0.55 0.43 -1.10
CA GLU A 31 -0.18 0.18 -2.34
C GLU A 31 -0.46 -1.32 -2.49
N VAL A 32 -1.68 -1.65 -2.92
CA VAL A 32 -2.01 -2.98 -3.43
C VAL A 32 -2.05 -2.88 -4.94
N ARG A 33 -1.33 -3.78 -5.60
CA ARG A 33 -1.18 -3.79 -7.05
C ARG A 33 -1.44 -5.18 -7.61
N LEU A 34 -1.93 -5.25 -8.84
CA LEU A 34 -2.01 -6.49 -9.59
C LEU A 34 -0.65 -6.81 -10.20
N LEU A 35 -0.36 -8.09 -10.36
CA LEU A 35 0.77 -8.55 -11.15
C LEU A 35 0.33 -8.71 -12.60
N ALA A 36 1.18 -8.27 -13.53
CA ALA A 36 0.96 -8.53 -14.95
C ALA A 36 1.27 -10.01 -15.27
N ASP A 37 0.42 -10.61 -16.10
CA ASP A 37 0.70 -11.92 -16.67
C ASP A 37 1.82 -11.81 -17.70
N GLU A 38 2.99 -12.36 -17.37
CA GLU A 38 4.15 -12.40 -18.27
C GLU A 38 4.33 -13.83 -18.81
N PRO A 39 4.42 -13.97 -20.15
CA PRO A 39 4.63 -15.28 -20.72
C PRO A 39 6.01 -15.81 -20.33
N HIS A 40 6.07 -17.12 -20.03
CA HIS A 40 7.35 -17.77 -19.76
C HIS A 40 8.26 -17.67 -20.99
N ARG A 41 9.51 -17.24 -20.76
CA ARG A 41 10.51 -17.07 -21.81
C ARG A 41 11.72 -17.94 -21.55
N GLY A 42 12.11 -18.71 -22.55
CA GLY A 42 13.29 -19.56 -22.49
C GLY A 42 12.98 -21.02 -22.11
N SER A 43 13.95 -21.71 -21.51
CA SER A 43 13.79 -23.09 -21.07
C SER A 43 12.94 -23.18 -19.80
N PRO A 44 12.43 -24.37 -19.43
CA PRO A 44 11.70 -24.57 -18.16
C PRO A 44 12.50 -24.15 -16.91
N SER A 45 13.83 -24.07 -17.01
CA SER A 45 14.72 -23.65 -15.93
C SER A 45 15.08 -22.16 -15.99
N ALA A 46 14.58 -21.41 -16.97
CA ALA A 46 14.86 -19.98 -17.08
C ALA A 46 14.14 -19.22 -15.96
N ALA A 47 14.78 -18.13 -15.49
CA ALA A 47 14.17 -17.23 -14.53
C ALA A 47 12.88 -16.60 -15.10
N GLN A 48 11.81 -16.61 -14.32
CA GLN A 48 10.55 -15.98 -14.67
C GLN A 48 10.57 -14.50 -14.31
N ARG A 49 10.11 -13.66 -15.22
CA ARG A 49 9.90 -12.24 -14.95
C ARG A 49 8.62 -12.05 -14.15
N VAL A 50 8.71 -11.23 -13.10
CA VAL A 50 7.55 -10.78 -12.31
C VAL A 50 7.42 -9.28 -12.52
N VAL A 51 6.25 -8.82 -12.91
CA VAL A 51 5.95 -7.39 -13.12
C VAL A 51 4.81 -6.98 -12.21
N ILE A 52 5.09 -6.06 -11.29
CA ILE A 52 4.10 -5.41 -10.45
C ILE A 52 3.55 -4.24 -11.27
N ASP A 53 2.26 -4.24 -11.57
CA ASP A 53 1.68 -3.33 -12.55
C ASP A 53 0.55 -2.47 -11.94
N GLU A 54 -0.69 -2.76 -12.23
CA GLU A 54 -1.83 -1.88 -11.96
C GLU A 54 -2.07 -1.64 -10.46
N PRO A 55 -2.10 -0.36 -10.00
CA PRO A 55 -2.52 -0.05 -8.65
C PRO A 55 -4.03 -0.21 -8.52
N VAL A 56 -4.49 -0.84 -7.43
CA VAL A 56 -5.92 -1.05 -7.15
C VAL A 56 -6.37 -0.38 -5.86
N PHE A 57 -5.43 -0.13 -4.95
CA PHE A 57 -5.66 0.52 -3.67
C PHE A 57 -4.41 1.25 -3.22
N ARG A 58 -4.60 2.39 -2.52
CA ARG A 58 -3.50 3.11 -1.88
C ARG A 58 -3.93 3.71 -0.55
N ALA A 59 -3.15 3.50 0.49
CA ALA A 59 -3.25 4.21 1.75
C ALA A 59 -2.01 5.08 1.94
N ASP A 60 -2.24 6.36 2.18
CA ASP A 60 -1.22 7.36 2.49
C ASP A 60 -1.31 7.69 3.98
N LEU A 61 -0.48 7.03 4.78
CA LEU A 61 -0.44 7.18 6.22
C LEU A 61 0.56 8.28 6.58
N PHE A 62 0.15 9.54 6.34
CA PHE A 62 1.03 10.70 6.33
C PHE A 62 0.82 11.62 7.52
N ASP A 63 1.95 12.08 8.04
CA ASP A 63 2.02 13.24 8.91
C ASP A 63 2.01 14.53 8.06
N GLN A 64 1.42 15.59 8.59
CA GLN A 64 1.49 16.92 8.05
C GLN A 64 2.67 17.67 8.67
N ALA A 65 3.48 18.33 7.85
CA ALA A 65 4.61 19.14 8.33
C ALA A 65 4.13 20.32 9.19
N GLY A 66 4.99 20.75 10.13
CA GLY A 66 4.63 21.81 11.08
C GLY A 66 3.90 21.32 12.33
N HIS A 67 3.54 20.03 12.39
CA HIS A 67 2.92 19.38 13.55
C HIS A 67 3.88 18.32 14.14
N PRO A 68 3.64 17.88 15.41
CA PRO A 68 4.43 16.80 15.99
C PRO A 68 4.40 15.53 15.14
N PRO A 69 5.49 14.75 15.09
CA PRO A 69 5.53 13.47 14.41
C PRO A 69 4.45 12.52 14.94
N GLY A 70 3.81 11.78 14.07
CA GLY A 70 2.70 10.89 14.42
C GLY A 70 1.33 11.58 14.45
N ASN A 71 1.23 12.81 13.93
CA ASN A 71 -0.04 13.55 13.92
C ASN A 71 -1.08 13.00 12.95
N LEU A 72 -0.69 12.27 11.91
CA LEU A 72 -1.53 11.62 10.89
C LEU A 72 -2.63 12.53 10.31
N ARG A 73 -2.44 13.85 10.36
CA ARG A 73 -3.44 14.83 9.91
C ARG A 73 -3.72 14.74 8.41
N SER A 74 -2.74 14.25 7.66
CA SER A 74 -2.84 14.02 6.22
C SER A 74 -3.06 12.55 5.86
N ALA A 75 -3.40 11.69 6.83
CA ALA A 75 -3.68 10.30 6.56
C ALA A 75 -5.02 10.14 5.82
N HIS A 76 -4.97 9.46 4.67
CA HIS A 76 -6.11 9.24 3.78
C HIS A 76 -5.89 7.97 2.94
N PHE A 77 -6.90 7.58 2.18
CA PHE A 77 -6.75 6.49 1.23
C PHE A 77 -7.50 6.75 -0.08
N HIS A 78 -7.14 5.98 -1.09
CA HIS A 78 -7.75 5.94 -2.41
C HIS A 78 -8.25 4.52 -2.66
N PRO A 79 -9.57 4.28 -2.64
CA PRO A 79 -10.13 2.94 -2.76
C PRO A 79 -10.07 2.35 -4.17
N MET A 80 -9.77 3.16 -5.16
CA MET A 80 -9.72 2.75 -6.56
C MET A 80 -8.83 3.68 -7.40
N PHE A 81 -8.53 3.22 -8.61
CA PHE A 81 -7.75 3.96 -9.59
C PHE A 81 -8.46 4.02 -10.93
N HIS A 82 -8.16 5.05 -11.72
CA HIS A 82 -8.49 5.17 -13.12
C HIS A 82 -7.20 5.08 -13.93
N GLY A 83 -6.84 3.86 -14.34
CA GLY A 83 -5.49 3.56 -14.82
C GLY A 83 -4.46 3.76 -13.70
N VAL A 84 -3.53 4.70 -13.89
CA VAL A 84 -2.51 5.03 -12.87
C VAL A 84 -2.93 6.18 -11.93
N GLU A 85 -4.02 6.88 -12.24
CA GLU A 85 -4.48 8.02 -11.46
C GLU A 85 -5.41 7.58 -10.33
N PRO A 86 -5.11 7.95 -9.07
CA PRO A 86 -5.98 7.63 -7.95
C PRO A 86 -7.28 8.44 -8.00
N CYS A 87 -8.36 7.85 -7.49
CA CYS A 87 -9.59 8.59 -7.20
C CYS A 87 -9.38 9.63 -6.09
N ASP A 88 -10.43 10.39 -5.76
CA ASP A 88 -10.40 11.38 -4.67
C ASP A 88 -9.96 10.76 -3.34
N ARG A 89 -9.35 11.60 -2.50
CA ARG A 89 -8.91 11.24 -1.15
C ARG A 89 -10.11 10.99 -0.24
N ILE A 90 -10.11 9.89 0.48
CA ILE A 90 -11.07 9.60 1.55
C ILE A 90 -10.34 9.68 2.89
N TRP A 91 -10.94 10.38 3.86
CA TRP A 91 -10.36 10.76 5.14
C TRP A 91 -11.13 10.13 6.32
N PRO A 92 -11.04 8.82 6.57
CA PRO A 92 -11.75 8.23 7.69
C PRO A 92 -11.07 8.59 9.00
N GLU A 93 -11.87 8.87 10.03
CA GLU A 93 -11.32 9.19 11.37
C GLU A 93 -10.60 8.00 12.00
N GLU A 94 -10.98 6.79 11.64
CA GLU A 94 -10.37 5.54 12.11
C GLU A 94 -8.88 5.47 11.78
N ILE A 95 -8.46 5.98 10.60
CA ILE A 95 -7.03 6.04 10.23
C ILE A 95 -6.23 6.88 11.24
N LYS A 96 -6.81 7.96 11.77
CA LYS A 96 -6.11 8.83 12.71
C LYS A 96 -6.05 8.24 14.12
N GLN A 97 -7.05 7.45 14.48
CA GLN A 97 -7.16 6.83 15.81
C GLN A 97 -6.33 5.56 15.92
N ASP A 98 -6.43 4.69 14.91
CA ASP A 98 -5.70 3.41 14.84
C ASP A 98 -5.32 3.10 13.38
N PRO A 99 -4.25 3.72 12.84
CA PRO A 99 -3.87 3.58 11.45
C PRO A 99 -3.46 2.16 11.08
N THR A 100 -2.82 1.44 12.00
CA THR A 100 -2.38 0.07 11.76
C THR A 100 -3.51 -0.93 11.87
N GLY A 101 -4.41 -0.78 12.83
CA GLY A 101 -5.62 -1.60 12.94
C GLY A 101 -6.57 -1.38 11.76
N TRP A 102 -6.75 -0.13 11.34
CA TRP A 102 -7.53 0.18 10.13
C TRP A 102 -6.92 -0.47 8.87
N LEU A 103 -5.59 -0.32 8.68
CA LEU A 103 -4.90 -0.93 7.55
C LEU A 103 -5.00 -2.46 7.57
N ALA A 104 -4.84 -3.06 8.76
CA ALA A 104 -4.98 -4.50 8.93
C ALA A 104 -6.38 -4.99 8.55
N ALA A 105 -7.42 -4.24 8.90
CA ALA A 105 -8.80 -4.56 8.53
C ALA A 105 -9.04 -4.44 7.01
N GLU A 106 -8.47 -3.40 6.36
CA GLU A 106 -8.57 -3.23 4.91
C GLU A 106 -7.86 -4.36 4.15
N LEU A 107 -6.62 -4.68 4.51
CA LEU A 107 -5.84 -5.76 3.89
C LEU A 107 -6.40 -7.15 4.22
N GLY A 108 -7.01 -7.31 5.39
CA GLY A 108 -7.62 -8.57 5.82
C GLY A 108 -8.83 -9.00 5.00
N ASP A 109 -9.43 -8.08 4.23
CA ASP A 109 -10.58 -8.32 3.35
C ASP A 109 -10.26 -7.87 1.91
N LEU A 110 -9.32 -8.57 1.28
CA LEU A 110 -8.90 -8.31 -0.09
C LEU A 110 -10.07 -8.38 -1.08
N HIS A 111 -11.04 -9.28 -0.86
CA HIS A 111 -12.23 -9.40 -1.69
C HIS A 111 -13.00 -8.08 -1.76
N ARG A 112 -13.36 -7.53 -0.60
CA ARG A 112 -14.07 -6.25 -0.50
C ARG A 112 -13.25 -5.11 -1.13
N MET A 113 -11.93 -5.10 -0.91
CA MET A 113 -11.05 -4.09 -1.48
C MET A 113 -11.09 -4.12 -3.02
N LEU A 114 -10.94 -5.29 -3.64
CA LEU A 114 -10.91 -5.45 -5.09
C LEU A 114 -12.28 -5.25 -5.74
N GLU A 115 -13.37 -5.65 -5.07
CA GLU A 115 -14.74 -5.31 -5.50
C GLU A 115 -14.95 -3.80 -5.52
N ARG A 116 -14.54 -3.09 -4.48
CA ARG A 116 -14.64 -1.62 -4.39
C ARG A 116 -13.79 -0.93 -5.46
N ALA A 117 -12.62 -1.46 -5.77
CA ALA A 117 -11.76 -0.96 -6.82
C ALA A 117 -12.29 -1.26 -8.24
N ALA A 118 -13.44 -1.90 -8.37
CA ALA A 118 -14.04 -2.33 -9.63
C ALA A 118 -13.07 -3.18 -10.49
N VAL A 119 -12.13 -3.88 -9.84
CA VAL A 119 -11.25 -4.83 -10.51
C VAL A 119 -12.13 -5.96 -11.03
N GLY A 120 -12.36 -5.96 -12.35
CA GLY A 120 -13.19 -6.95 -13.01
C GLY A 120 -12.66 -8.35 -12.78
N ALA A 121 -13.60 -9.22 -12.47
CA ALA A 121 -13.56 -10.67 -12.43
C ALA A 121 -12.26 -11.37 -12.00
N ARG A 122 -12.45 -12.34 -11.17
CA ARG A 122 -11.70 -13.52 -10.71
C ARG A 122 -10.49 -14.03 -11.55
N GLU A 123 -10.19 -13.45 -12.69
CA GLU A 123 -9.00 -13.79 -13.51
C GLU A 123 -7.73 -13.07 -13.03
N SER A 124 -7.89 -11.97 -12.27
CA SER A 124 -6.77 -11.14 -11.83
C SER A 124 -6.30 -11.43 -10.41
N TRP A 125 -6.98 -12.27 -9.63
CA TRP A 125 -6.65 -12.65 -8.25
C TRP A 125 -7.42 -13.91 -7.82
N SER A 126 -7.00 -14.54 -6.71
CA SER A 126 -7.55 -15.80 -6.22
C SER A 126 -7.88 -15.77 -4.72
N ASP A 127 -8.66 -16.75 -4.25
CA ASP A 127 -8.88 -16.96 -2.81
C ASP A 127 -7.56 -17.26 -2.07
N ALA A 128 -6.59 -17.86 -2.76
CA ALA A 128 -5.25 -18.09 -2.23
C ALA A 128 -4.51 -16.77 -2.01
N ASP A 129 -4.62 -15.80 -2.92
CA ASP A 129 -4.08 -14.44 -2.71
C ASP A 129 -4.70 -13.78 -1.49
N ALA A 130 -6.04 -13.85 -1.35
CA ALA A 130 -6.73 -13.26 -0.20
C ALA A 130 -6.28 -13.88 1.14
N ALA A 131 -6.07 -15.19 1.16
CA ALA A 131 -5.56 -15.89 2.34
C ALA A 131 -4.11 -15.49 2.64
N ALA A 132 -3.25 -15.46 1.62
CA ALA A 132 -1.84 -15.12 1.76
C ALA A 132 -1.63 -13.67 2.18
N VAL A 133 -2.38 -12.71 1.61
CA VAL A 133 -2.35 -11.31 2.05
C VAL A 133 -2.77 -11.19 3.51
N ARG A 134 -3.83 -11.88 3.92
CA ARG A 134 -4.31 -11.87 5.32
C ARG A 134 -3.24 -12.41 6.29
N GLU A 135 -2.55 -13.47 5.92
CA GLU A 135 -1.45 -14.04 6.70
C GLU A 135 -0.27 -13.07 6.82
N ALA A 136 0.02 -12.31 5.76
CA ALA A 136 1.12 -11.35 5.72
C ALA A 136 0.80 -10.00 6.41
N VAL A 137 -0.45 -9.74 6.81
CA VAL A 137 -0.85 -8.46 7.45
C VAL A 137 0.07 -8.03 8.58
N PRO A 138 0.47 -8.88 9.54
CA PRO A 138 1.37 -8.48 10.62
C PRO A 138 2.72 -7.97 10.10
N ASP A 139 3.27 -8.60 9.07
CA ASP A 139 4.55 -8.21 8.49
C ASP A 139 4.44 -6.90 7.69
N VAL A 140 3.31 -6.70 7.00
CA VAL A 140 3.01 -5.42 6.32
C VAL A 140 2.90 -4.28 7.34
N VAL A 141 2.20 -4.50 8.45
CA VAL A 141 2.09 -3.51 9.55
C VAL A 141 3.47 -3.20 10.13
N ALA A 142 4.29 -4.20 10.39
CA ALA A 142 5.66 -3.99 10.87
C ALA A 142 6.51 -3.17 9.86
N ALA A 143 6.35 -3.40 8.56
CA ALA A 143 7.01 -2.62 7.52
C ALA A 143 6.54 -1.16 7.49
N VAL A 144 5.26 -0.89 7.74
CA VAL A 144 4.71 0.46 7.88
C VAL A 144 5.34 1.17 9.08
N GLU A 145 5.38 0.54 10.25
CA GLU A 145 5.97 1.10 11.46
C GLU A 145 7.47 1.40 11.29
N ALA A 146 8.22 0.49 10.67
CA ALA A 146 9.62 0.68 10.34
C ALA A 146 9.83 1.86 9.36
N THR A 147 8.93 2.01 8.38
CA THR A 147 8.97 3.11 7.42
C THR A 147 8.69 4.44 8.11
N TRP A 148 7.71 4.53 9.01
CA TRP A 148 7.45 5.71 9.82
C TRP A 148 8.63 6.09 10.70
N ALA A 149 9.20 5.12 11.41
CA ALA A 149 10.36 5.37 12.28
C ALA A 149 11.50 6.01 11.48
N LYS A 150 11.77 5.49 10.28
CA LYS A 150 12.81 6.03 9.40
C LYS A 150 12.51 7.46 8.93
N VAL A 151 11.28 7.72 8.42
CA VAL A 151 10.88 9.05 7.95
C VAL A 151 10.99 10.09 9.07
N ARG A 152 10.59 9.76 10.28
CA ARG A 152 10.66 10.64 11.46
C ARG A 152 12.09 10.90 11.94
N GLN A 153 12.97 9.90 11.87
CA GLN A 153 14.39 10.06 12.19
C GLN A 153 15.10 11.02 11.23
N GLU A 154 14.83 10.90 9.93
CA GLU A 154 15.38 11.77 8.89
C GLU A 154 14.97 13.24 9.10
N GLU A 155 13.77 13.49 9.63
CA GLU A 155 13.33 14.83 10.00
C GLU A 155 14.06 15.44 11.16
N THR A 156 14.28 14.62 12.20
CA THR A 156 14.97 15.08 13.40
C THR A 156 16.43 15.45 13.08
N ALA A 157 17.04 14.73 12.14
CA ALA A 157 18.40 14.98 11.70
C ALA A 157 18.55 16.20 10.77
N ALA A 158 17.45 16.64 10.12
CA ALA A 158 17.45 17.77 9.18
C ALA A 158 17.14 19.12 9.84
N ARG A 159 16.82 19.15 11.14
CA ARG A 159 16.58 20.34 11.99
C ARG A 159 17.83 20.74 12.77
#